data_8fd1387814157001b536d78cb13ea2d5
#
_entry.id   8fd1387814157001b536d78cb13ea2d5
#
_cell.length_a   1.000
_cell.length_b   1.000
_cell.length_c   1.000
_cell.angle_alpha   90.00
_cell.angle_beta   90.00
_cell.angle_gamma   90.00
#
_symmetry.space_group_name_H-M   'P 1'
#
loop_
_entity.id
_entity.type
_entity.pdbx_description
1 polymer ?
#
loop_
_entity_poly.entity_id
_entity_poly.type
_entity_poly.pdbx_seq_one_letter_code
_entity_poly.pdbx_strand_id
1 'polypeptide(L)'
;MSTNKYSLLFLFLIYFLKLHFAFSASISSEFSYGLNVYKKGNCMGCHSWHGKGGGGYGAGVSLRNKELSLAEIVNVIKCGRPGTGMPYFYKKSYKNEKCYDTTFEDYDEAYRPINSKRFLTIKQIEAVSTFVKELLQDKELTKEYCEFFFNEGSKVCLNINN
;
A
#
# COMPACT_ATOMS: atom_id res chain seq x y z
N MET A 1 -59.24 -0.86 -2.44
CA MET A 1 -57.97 -0.08 -2.45
C MET A 1 -56.83 -1.07 -2.42
N SER A 2 -56.29 -1.44 -3.58
CA SER A 2 -55.14 -2.35 -3.69
C SER A 2 -53.86 -1.49 -3.64
N THR A 3 -53.26 -1.37 -2.49
CA THR A 3 -52.00 -0.67 -2.34
C THR A 3 -50.83 -1.49 -2.89
N ASN A 4 -50.23 -0.94 -3.85
CA ASN A 4 -49.23 -1.38 -4.79
C ASN A 4 -48.00 -2.03 -4.11
N LYS A 5 -48.03 -3.36 -3.88
CA LYS A 5 -46.92 -4.18 -3.35
C LYS A 5 -45.64 -4.02 -4.17
N TYR A 6 -45.76 -3.70 -5.45
CA TYR A 6 -44.61 -3.52 -6.35
C TYR A 6 -43.88 -2.20 -6.14
N SER A 7 -44.57 -1.16 -5.65
CA SER A 7 -43.93 0.14 -5.35
C SER A 7 -42.96 0.04 -4.17
N LEU A 8 -43.30 -0.75 -3.14
CA LEU A 8 -42.41 -0.96 -1.98
C LEU A 8 -41.17 -1.77 -2.35
N LEU A 9 -41.32 -2.79 -3.19
CA LEU A 9 -40.19 -3.61 -3.67
C LEU A 9 -39.24 -2.78 -4.52
N PHE A 10 -39.74 -1.88 -5.36
CA PHE A 10 -38.92 -1.02 -6.21
C PHE A 10 -38.11 0.00 -5.42
N LEU A 11 -38.70 0.60 -4.37
CA LEU A 11 -38.00 1.50 -3.46
C LEU A 11 -36.91 0.78 -2.66
N PHE A 12 -37.15 -0.46 -2.24
CA PHE A 12 -36.17 -1.30 -1.55
C PHE A 12 -34.98 -1.63 -2.45
N LEU A 13 -35.23 -1.94 -3.72
CA LEU A 13 -34.19 -2.25 -4.71
C LEU A 13 -33.29 -1.04 -4.98
N ILE A 14 -33.89 0.15 -5.13
CA ILE A 14 -33.14 1.41 -5.34
C ILE A 14 -32.29 1.76 -4.10
N TYR A 15 -32.79 1.50 -2.90
CA TYR A 15 -32.06 1.74 -1.66
C TYR A 15 -30.85 0.83 -1.53
N PHE A 16 -30.98 -0.47 -1.85
CA PHE A 16 -29.87 -1.42 -1.86
C PHE A 16 -28.82 -1.08 -2.93
N LEU A 17 -29.21 -0.67 -4.13
CA LEU A 17 -28.26 -0.24 -5.17
C LEU A 17 -27.43 0.99 -4.71
N LYS A 18 -28.04 1.93 -4.01
CA LYS A 18 -27.32 3.12 -3.51
C LYS A 18 -26.35 2.79 -2.37
N LEU A 19 -26.68 1.81 -1.50
CA LEU A 19 -25.77 1.37 -0.45
C LEU A 19 -24.49 0.73 -1.00
N HIS A 20 -24.60 -0.09 -2.04
CA HIS A 20 -23.43 -0.72 -2.67
C HIS A 20 -22.51 0.31 -3.34
N PHE A 21 -23.08 1.36 -3.95
CA PHE A 21 -22.29 2.40 -4.62
C PHE A 21 -21.52 3.30 -3.64
N ALA A 22 -22.11 3.60 -2.48
CA ALA A 22 -21.47 4.41 -1.45
C ALA A 22 -20.29 3.68 -0.76
N PHE A 23 -20.41 2.36 -0.59
CA PHE A 23 -19.35 1.53 0.00
C PHE A 23 -18.11 1.43 -0.91
N SER A 24 -18.31 1.27 -2.22
CA SER A 24 -17.21 1.21 -3.21
C SER A 24 -16.40 2.52 -3.28
N ALA A 25 -17.05 3.67 -3.18
CA ALA A 25 -16.39 4.99 -3.23
C ALA A 25 -15.50 5.27 -2.01
N SER A 26 -15.84 4.77 -0.81
CA SER A 26 -15.05 4.99 0.41
C SER A 26 -13.77 4.15 0.42
N ILE A 27 -13.81 2.91 -0.07
CA ILE A 27 -12.65 2.02 -0.18
C ILE A 27 -11.63 2.59 -1.17
N SER A 28 -12.07 3.12 -2.29
CA SER A 28 -11.17 3.69 -3.30
C SER A 28 -10.39 4.92 -2.82
N SER A 29 -10.96 5.76 -1.94
CA SER A 29 -10.29 6.96 -1.42
C SER A 29 -9.13 6.63 -0.45
N GLU A 30 -9.30 5.64 0.41
CA GLU A 30 -8.27 5.18 1.34
C GLU A 30 -7.08 4.57 0.60
N PHE A 31 -7.31 3.69 -0.36
CA PHE A 31 -6.26 3.10 -1.17
C PHE A 31 -5.58 4.11 -2.08
N SER A 32 -6.30 5.11 -2.59
CA SER A 32 -5.72 6.19 -3.39
C SER A 32 -4.71 7.02 -2.62
N TYR A 33 -4.96 7.28 -1.33
CA TYR A 33 -3.99 7.96 -0.48
C TYR A 33 -2.73 7.10 -0.26
N GLY A 34 -2.90 5.81 0.07
CA GLY A 34 -1.80 4.85 0.20
C GLY A 34 -0.97 4.71 -1.08
N LEU A 35 -1.64 4.62 -2.25
CA LEU A 35 -0.99 4.63 -3.56
C LEU A 35 -0.15 5.89 -3.79
N ASN A 36 -0.70 7.06 -3.46
CA ASN A 36 0.04 8.32 -3.60
C ASN A 36 1.28 8.36 -2.70
N VAL A 37 1.18 7.82 -1.49
CA VAL A 37 2.34 7.68 -0.59
C VAL A 37 3.36 6.69 -1.15
N TYR A 38 2.93 5.55 -1.72
CA TYR A 38 3.79 4.56 -2.37
C TYR A 38 4.62 5.20 -3.51
N LYS A 39 3.98 6.03 -4.33
CA LYS A 39 4.64 6.82 -5.39
C LYS A 39 5.58 7.88 -4.79
N LYS A 40 5.10 8.68 -3.83
CA LYS A 40 5.86 9.76 -3.20
C LYS A 40 7.07 9.25 -2.41
N GLY A 41 6.94 8.14 -1.69
CA GLY A 41 8.02 7.48 -0.97
C GLY A 41 9.04 6.79 -1.87
N ASN A 42 8.77 6.73 -3.19
CA ASN A 42 9.55 6.01 -4.18
C ASN A 42 9.68 4.50 -3.89
N CYS A 43 8.67 3.91 -3.27
CA CYS A 43 8.64 2.47 -3.00
C CYS A 43 8.72 1.66 -4.30
N MET A 44 8.08 2.18 -5.37
CA MET A 44 8.11 1.57 -6.69
C MET A 44 9.52 1.53 -7.31
N GLY A 45 10.45 2.35 -6.88
CA GLY A 45 11.84 2.34 -7.37
C GLY A 45 12.57 1.03 -7.06
N CYS A 46 12.23 0.37 -5.94
CA CYS A 46 12.77 -0.92 -5.54
C CYS A 46 11.76 -2.06 -5.72
N HIS A 47 10.50 -1.85 -5.35
CA HIS A 47 9.46 -2.88 -5.35
C HIS A 47 8.65 -2.93 -6.64
N SER A 48 8.91 -2.02 -7.59
CA SER A 48 8.15 -1.81 -8.83
C SER A 48 6.69 -1.41 -8.58
N TRP A 49 6.02 -0.90 -9.61
CA TRP A 49 4.60 -0.53 -9.51
C TRP A 49 3.68 -1.73 -9.21
N HIS A 50 4.06 -2.89 -9.73
CA HIS A 50 3.29 -4.13 -9.56
C HIS A 50 3.60 -4.88 -8.25
N GLY A 51 4.53 -4.40 -7.43
CA GLY A 51 4.87 -5.02 -6.15
C GLY A 51 5.61 -6.36 -6.22
N LYS A 52 6.03 -6.83 -7.41
CA LYS A 52 6.77 -8.11 -7.56
C LYS A 52 8.27 -7.98 -7.26
N GLY A 53 8.74 -6.79 -6.92
CA GLY A 53 10.16 -6.53 -6.71
C GLY A 53 10.91 -6.25 -8.01
N GLY A 54 12.25 -6.23 -7.94
CA GLY A 54 13.10 -6.07 -9.12
C GLY A 54 13.09 -4.67 -9.71
N GLY A 55 12.78 -3.63 -8.93
CA GLY A 55 12.84 -2.25 -9.38
C GLY A 55 14.27 -1.77 -9.67
N GLY A 56 14.42 -0.70 -10.46
CA GLY A 56 15.71 -0.23 -11.01
C GLY A 56 16.75 0.25 -9.99
N TYR A 57 16.37 0.46 -8.73
CA TYR A 57 17.28 0.93 -7.67
C TYR A 57 17.79 -0.18 -6.74
N GLY A 58 17.60 -1.45 -7.09
CA GLY A 58 18.11 -2.56 -6.29
C GLY A 58 17.15 -3.74 -6.19
N ALA A 59 17.59 -4.74 -5.45
CA ALA A 59 16.87 -6.00 -5.28
C ALA A 59 15.73 -5.89 -4.25
N GLY A 60 14.78 -4.98 -4.47
CA GLY A 60 13.56 -4.96 -3.67
C GLY A 60 12.84 -6.30 -3.79
N VAL A 61 12.59 -6.95 -2.64
CA VAL A 61 11.84 -8.20 -2.62
C VAL A 61 10.40 -8.01 -3.07
N SER A 62 9.76 -9.08 -3.54
CA SER A 62 8.33 -9.08 -3.82
C SER A 62 7.54 -8.73 -2.56
N LEU A 63 6.62 -7.79 -2.67
CA LEU A 63 5.63 -7.48 -1.64
C LEU A 63 4.43 -8.42 -1.73
N ARG A 64 4.24 -9.11 -2.87
CA ARG A 64 3.10 -10.00 -3.09
C ARG A 64 3.25 -11.35 -2.39
N ASN A 65 4.48 -11.85 -2.28
CA ASN A 65 4.76 -13.18 -1.73
C ASN A 65 5.18 -13.09 -0.26
N LYS A 66 4.51 -12.27 0.55
CA LYS A 66 4.84 -12.06 1.96
C LYS A 66 3.57 -12.12 2.81
N GLU A 67 3.65 -12.85 3.89
CA GLU A 67 2.58 -12.92 4.89
C GLU A 67 2.98 -12.10 6.12
N LEU A 68 3.01 -10.79 5.98
CA LEU A 68 3.24 -9.89 7.09
C LEU A 68 1.92 -9.35 7.62
N SER A 69 1.79 -9.22 8.92
CA SER A 69 0.72 -8.45 9.53
C SER A 69 0.84 -6.96 9.18
N LEU A 70 -0.25 -6.23 9.29
CA LEU A 70 -0.22 -4.77 9.06
C LEU A 70 0.78 -4.07 9.99
N ALA A 71 0.87 -4.50 11.26
CA ALA A 71 1.82 -3.95 12.22
C ALA A 71 3.28 -4.20 11.83
N GLU A 72 3.60 -5.37 11.28
CA GLU A 72 4.93 -5.68 10.76
C GLU A 72 5.27 -4.84 9.53
N ILE A 73 4.31 -4.63 8.61
CA ILE A 73 4.51 -3.75 7.45
C ILE A 73 4.78 -2.31 7.91
N VAL A 74 3.98 -1.79 8.85
CA VAL A 74 4.19 -0.47 9.45
C VAL A 74 5.57 -0.37 10.06
N ASN A 75 6.00 -1.37 10.84
CA ASN A 75 7.30 -1.38 11.50
C ASN A 75 8.45 -1.42 10.47
N VAL A 76 8.33 -2.26 9.43
CA VAL A 76 9.34 -2.32 8.36
C VAL A 76 9.46 -1.00 7.60
N ILE A 77 8.36 -0.32 7.30
CA ILE A 77 8.42 0.98 6.61
C ILE A 77 8.97 2.06 7.56
N LYS A 78 8.54 2.06 8.81
CA LYS A 78 9.01 2.99 9.85
C LYS A 78 10.51 2.86 10.05
N CYS A 79 11.00 1.64 10.23
CA CYS A 79 12.36 1.31 10.70
C CYS A 79 13.32 0.87 9.59
N GLY A 80 12.82 0.62 8.38
CA GLY A 80 13.64 0.03 7.33
C GLY A 80 14.06 -1.40 7.63
N ARG A 81 15.10 -1.86 6.96
CA ARG A 81 15.75 -3.16 7.22
C ARG A 81 17.26 -2.96 7.30
N PRO A 82 17.83 -2.87 8.50
CA PRO A 82 19.28 -2.73 8.70
C PRO A 82 20.06 -3.80 7.93
N GLY A 83 21.22 -3.44 7.41
CA GLY A 83 22.04 -4.32 6.58
C GLY A 83 21.50 -4.57 5.16
N THR A 84 20.44 -3.86 4.75
CA THR A 84 19.86 -3.94 3.40
C THR A 84 19.67 -2.56 2.78
N GLY A 85 19.31 -2.51 1.49
CA GLY A 85 18.96 -1.27 0.80
C GLY A 85 17.60 -0.68 1.18
N MET A 86 16.79 -1.32 2.06
CA MET A 86 15.50 -0.79 2.49
C MET A 86 15.67 0.29 3.55
N PRO A 87 15.46 1.58 3.23
CA PRO A 87 15.68 2.66 4.18
C PRO A 87 14.55 2.77 5.21
N TYR A 88 14.82 3.42 6.35
CA TYR A 88 13.77 3.81 7.27
C TYR A 88 13.11 5.13 6.82
N PHE A 89 11.78 5.19 6.94
CA PHE A 89 11.00 6.33 6.47
C PHE A 89 10.51 7.26 7.58
N TYR A 90 10.63 6.87 8.84
CA TYR A 90 10.21 7.72 9.94
C TYR A 90 11.40 8.48 10.53
N LYS A 91 11.31 9.81 10.55
CA LYS A 91 12.42 10.69 10.93
C LYS A 91 12.96 10.46 12.35
N LYS A 92 12.11 9.94 13.27
CA LYS A 92 12.49 9.69 14.66
C LYS A 92 13.06 8.29 14.92
N SER A 93 12.99 7.38 13.92
CA SER A 93 13.53 6.02 14.02
C SER A 93 15.01 6.06 14.33
N TYR A 94 15.45 5.21 15.24
CA TYR A 94 16.81 5.06 15.74
C TYR A 94 17.39 6.29 16.50
N LYS A 95 16.61 7.37 16.63
CA LYS A 95 17.02 8.58 17.36
C LYS A 95 16.27 8.71 18.67
N ASN A 96 14.96 8.91 18.57
CA ASN A 96 14.06 9.09 19.71
C ASN A 96 13.21 7.85 19.98
N GLU A 97 13.12 6.97 18.99
CA GLU A 97 12.37 5.73 19.07
C GLU A 97 13.25 4.56 18.64
N LYS A 98 13.29 3.51 19.45
CA LYS A 98 13.96 2.27 19.10
C LYS A 98 13.26 1.59 17.94
N CYS A 99 14.05 0.94 17.10
CA CYS A 99 13.61 0.08 16.04
C CYS A 99 14.20 -1.31 16.27
N TYR A 100 13.36 -2.33 16.33
CA TYR A 100 13.79 -3.70 16.64
C TYR A 100 14.55 -3.78 17.98
N ASP A 101 14.12 -2.99 18.96
CA ASP A 101 14.75 -2.81 20.28
C ASP A 101 16.20 -2.30 20.24
N THR A 102 16.65 -1.78 19.10
CA THR A 102 18.00 -1.25 18.86
C THR A 102 17.99 0.25 18.64
N THR A 103 19.17 0.84 18.82
CA THR A 103 19.54 2.21 18.46
C THR A 103 20.44 2.20 17.23
N PHE A 104 20.83 3.36 16.73
CA PHE A 104 21.71 3.47 15.57
C PHE A 104 23.14 2.96 15.88
N GLU A 105 23.58 3.12 17.13
CA GLU A 105 24.90 2.76 17.63
C GLU A 105 25.08 1.25 17.83
N ASP A 106 23.97 0.50 17.91
CA ASP A 106 24.01 -0.96 18.05
C ASP A 106 24.40 -1.70 16.76
N TYR A 107 24.58 -0.97 15.66
CA TYR A 107 24.95 -1.54 14.37
C TYR A 107 26.37 -1.17 13.96
N ASP A 108 27.13 -2.16 13.48
CA ASP A 108 28.37 -1.93 12.76
C ASP A 108 28.13 -1.02 11.55
N GLU A 109 29.11 -0.25 11.14
CA GLU A 109 28.98 0.74 10.08
C GLU A 109 28.40 0.20 8.78
N ALA A 110 28.79 -1.01 8.39
CA ALA A 110 28.30 -1.67 7.17
C ALA A 110 26.83 -2.10 7.23
N TYR A 111 26.27 -2.24 8.43
CA TYR A 111 24.88 -2.70 8.66
C TYR A 111 23.97 -1.61 9.19
N ARG A 112 24.46 -0.39 9.31
CA ARG A 112 23.67 0.73 9.83
C ARG A 112 22.41 0.98 9.01
N PRO A 113 21.30 1.30 9.67
CA PRO A 113 20.07 1.65 8.97
C PRO A 113 20.26 2.86 8.05
N ILE A 114 19.84 2.75 6.80
CA ILE A 114 19.91 3.83 5.81
C ILE A 114 18.68 4.72 5.97
N ASN A 115 18.85 6.03 6.04
CA ASN A 115 17.71 6.95 6.06
C ASN A 115 17.12 7.16 4.66
N SER A 116 15.81 7.27 4.58
CA SER A 116 15.14 7.68 3.35
C SER A 116 15.47 9.13 3.00
N LYS A 117 15.60 9.43 1.71
CA LYS A 117 15.66 10.81 1.22
C LYS A 117 14.34 11.58 1.41
N ARG A 118 13.23 10.87 1.66
CA ARG A 118 11.89 11.42 1.86
C ARG A 118 11.25 10.76 3.07
N PHE A 119 11.28 11.44 4.21
CA PHE A 119 10.58 10.96 5.40
C PHE A 119 9.07 11.05 5.24
N LEU A 120 8.39 10.11 5.89
CA LEU A 120 6.94 10.01 5.94
C LEU A 120 6.46 10.29 7.37
N THR A 121 5.26 10.85 7.48
CA THR A 121 4.52 10.93 8.74
C THR A 121 3.96 9.55 9.11
N ILE A 122 3.59 9.34 10.37
CA ILE A 122 2.95 8.09 10.81
C ILE A 122 1.69 7.81 9.99
N LYS A 123 0.83 8.80 9.79
CA LYS A 123 -0.39 8.67 8.94
C LYS A 123 -0.06 8.21 7.52
N GLN A 124 1.02 8.68 6.94
CA GLN A 124 1.46 8.24 5.61
C GLN A 124 1.99 6.80 5.63
N ILE A 125 2.73 6.43 6.67
CA ILE A 125 3.23 5.06 6.85
C ILE A 125 2.06 4.09 7.00
N GLU A 126 1.10 4.39 7.84
CA GLU A 126 -0.13 3.60 8.01
C GLU A 126 -0.89 3.42 6.68
N ALA A 127 -1.11 4.52 5.96
CA ALA A 127 -1.82 4.48 4.69
C ALA A 127 -1.10 3.64 3.62
N VAL A 128 0.22 3.77 3.47
CA VAL A 128 0.97 2.95 2.51
C VAL A 128 1.08 1.50 2.98
N SER A 129 1.11 1.25 4.28
CA SER A 129 1.07 -0.11 4.83
C SER A 129 -0.24 -0.81 4.52
N THR A 130 -1.38 -0.12 4.70
CA THR A 130 -2.70 -0.62 4.32
C THR A 130 -2.77 -0.90 2.81
N PHE A 131 -2.28 0.01 1.98
CA PHE A 131 -2.19 -0.20 0.53
C PHE A 131 -1.39 -1.47 0.19
N VAL A 132 -0.23 -1.68 0.80
CA VAL A 132 0.60 -2.88 0.58
C VAL A 132 -0.12 -4.14 1.06
N LYS A 133 -0.74 -4.11 2.25
CA LYS A 133 -1.44 -5.24 2.83
C LYS A 133 -2.63 -5.68 1.99
N GLU A 134 -3.47 -4.73 1.57
CA GLU A 134 -4.77 -5.03 0.96
C GLU A 134 -4.70 -5.21 -0.57
N LEU A 135 -3.78 -4.53 -1.24
CA LEU A 135 -3.72 -4.54 -2.71
C LEU A 135 -2.50 -5.26 -3.31
N LEU A 136 -1.46 -5.50 -2.51
CA LEU A 136 -0.27 -6.20 -3.02
C LEU A 136 -0.10 -7.58 -2.41
N GLN A 137 -0.13 -7.69 -1.07
CA GLN A 137 0.18 -8.93 -0.37
C GLN A 137 -0.87 -10.00 -0.72
N ASP A 138 -0.39 -11.18 -1.14
CA ASP A 138 -1.21 -12.34 -1.54
C ASP A 138 -2.27 -12.05 -2.61
N LYS A 139 -2.08 -10.97 -3.37
CA LYS A 139 -2.96 -10.62 -4.47
C LYS A 139 -2.28 -10.88 -5.80
N GLU A 140 -3.04 -11.38 -6.76
CA GLU A 140 -2.59 -11.47 -8.13
C GLU A 140 -2.51 -10.08 -8.77
N LEU A 141 -1.67 -9.97 -9.81
CA LEU A 141 -1.59 -8.76 -10.60
C LEU A 141 -2.73 -8.77 -11.62
N THR A 142 -3.73 -7.95 -11.39
CA THR A 142 -4.90 -7.81 -12.26
C THR A 142 -4.84 -6.55 -13.11
N LYS A 143 -5.60 -6.54 -14.19
CA LYS A 143 -5.80 -5.34 -15.02
C LYS A 143 -6.43 -4.21 -14.21
N GLU A 144 -7.40 -4.52 -13.34
CA GLU A 144 -8.05 -3.55 -12.45
C GLU A 144 -7.02 -2.83 -11.54
N TYR A 145 -6.12 -3.60 -10.88
CA TYR A 145 -5.03 -3.02 -10.09
C TYR A 145 -4.11 -2.13 -10.93
N CYS A 146 -3.77 -2.56 -12.15
CA CYS A 146 -2.94 -1.79 -13.05
C CYS A 146 -3.60 -0.46 -13.42
N GLU A 147 -4.88 -0.48 -13.76
CA GLU A 147 -5.65 0.72 -14.10
C GLU A 147 -5.85 1.63 -12.89
N PHE A 148 -6.00 1.06 -11.69
CA PHE A 148 -5.99 1.84 -10.46
C PHE A 148 -4.62 2.54 -10.23
N PHE A 149 -3.51 1.90 -10.59
CA PHE A 149 -2.18 2.47 -10.46
C PHE A 149 -1.87 3.56 -11.50
N PHE A 150 -2.23 3.32 -12.77
CA PHE A 150 -1.86 4.17 -13.92
C PHE A 150 -3.01 5.02 -14.48
N ASN A 151 -4.22 4.72 -14.25
CA ASN A 151 -5.50 5.19 -14.77
C ASN A 151 -6.13 4.19 -15.77
N GLU A 152 -7.44 4.26 -15.86
CA GLU A 152 -8.25 3.47 -16.78
C GLU A 152 -7.78 3.65 -18.24
N GLY A 153 -7.73 2.55 -18.99
CA GLY A 153 -7.32 2.53 -20.39
C GLY A 153 -5.81 2.72 -20.62
N SER A 154 -4.99 2.70 -19.58
CA SER A 154 -3.53 2.81 -19.73
C SER A 154 -2.95 1.70 -20.62
N LYS A 155 -2.11 2.08 -21.61
CA LYS A 155 -1.45 1.13 -22.50
C LYS A 155 -0.58 0.10 -21.78
N VAL A 156 -0.04 0.45 -20.61
CA VAL A 156 0.75 -0.46 -19.75
C VAL A 156 -0.09 -1.66 -19.30
N CYS A 157 -1.42 -1.48 -19.17
CA CYS A 157 -2.33 -2.48 -18.64
C CYS A 157 -2.92 -3.42 -19.71
N LEU A 158 -2.68 -3.18 -21.00
CA LEU A 158 -3.29 -3.95 -22.09
C LEU A 158 -2.90 -5.43 -22.12
N ASN A 159 -1.69 -5.75 -21.65
CA ASN A 159 -1.15 -7.12 -21.68
C ASN A 159 -1.30 -7.84 -20.33
N ILE A 160 -2.08 -7.29 -19.40
CA ILE A 160 -2.35 -7.94 -18.11
C ILE A 160 -3.69 -8.65 -18.24
N ASN A 161 -3.65 -9.99 -18.14
CA ASN A 161 -4.84 -10.82 -18.17
C ASN A 161 -5.67 -10.60 -16.89
N ASN A 162 -6.98 -10.67 -17.04
CA ASN A 162 -7.92 -10.67 -15.92
C ASN A 162 -7.88 -11.99 -15.19
#